data_fb2a151c4fe3b93a89b5b81312b04f4b
#
_entry.id   fb2a151c4fe3b93a89b5b81312b04f4b
#
_cell.length_a   1.000
_cell.length_b   1.000
_cell.length_c   1.000
_cell.angle_alpha   90.00
_cell.angle_beta   90.00
_cell.angle_gamma   90.00
#
_symmetry.space_group_name_H-M   'P 1'
#
loop_
_entity.id
_entity.type
_entity.pdbx_description
1 polymer ?
#
loop_
_entity_poly.entity_id
_entity_poly.type
_entity_poly.pdbx_seq_one_letter_code
_entity_poly.pdbx_strand_id
1 'polypeptide(L)'
;MAPSDSSDRRLDIVVFGATSFVGQILCAYLARRHGVDGPLKWAIAGRNADKLDAAAVDTGADVEQIIADASDAEAMARLVADTRVVISTVGPYALYGSALVAAAAAAGTDYCDLTGEPQWMQKMIDAHGDTAAANGARIVHTCGFDSIPSDLGVWYTQQQAQEHLGTHCSKIAMRVKAMKGGASGGTIASAMNVMDEVSKDPALRKVLANPYALAPADMRTGPKQPNVTIPTNNDPSGQWVAPFVMASVNTRVVQRSHALLGRPWGDDFLYDEAMIMGDGPVGAANAAMTAGG
;
A
#
# COMPACT_ATOMS: atom_id res chain seq x y z
N MET A 1 -3.05 5.82 30.62
CA MET A 1 -4.45 5.45 30.36
C MET A 1 -4.41 4.06 29.77
N ALA A 2 -5.17 3.10 30.24
CA ALA A 2 -5.26 1.79 29.57
C ALA A 2 -5.79 2.03 28.13
N PRO A 3 -5.30 1.29 27.11
CA PRO A 3 -5.85 1.37 25.77
C PRO A 3 -7.35 1.08 25.87
N SER A 4 -8.20 1.94 25.28
CA SER A 4 -9.64 1.69 25.19
C SER A 4 -9.84 0.37 24.44
N ASP A 5 -10.63 -0.54 25.00
CA ASP A 5 -10.96 -1.77 24.29
C ASP A 5 -11.62 -1.38 22.96
N SER A 6 -10.98 -1.76 21.87
CA SER A 6 -11.45 -1.44 20.51
C SER A 6 -12.80 -2.11 20.21
N SER A 7 -13.26 -3.05 21.06
CA SER A 7 -14.56 -3.72 20.92
C SER A 7 -15.76 -2.79 21.14
N ASP A 8 -15.60 -1.70 21.91
CA ASP A 8 -16.70 -0.81 22.30
C ASP A 8 -16.90 0.39 21.34
N ARG A 9 -16.12 0.45 20.24
CA ARG A 9 -16.24 1.54 19.28
C ARG A 9 -17.48 1.38 18.42
N ARG A 10 -18.14 2.51 18.15
CA ARG A 10 -19.44 2.57 17.45
C ARG A 10 -19.37 2.11 16.00
N LEU A 11 -18.25 2.41 15.31
CA LEU A 11 -18.05 2.07 13.91
C LEU A 11 -16.95 1.00 13.76
N ASP A 12 -17.25 -0.03 13.00
CA ASP A 12 -16.27 -1.03 12.60
C ASP A 12 -15.30 -0.47 11.54
N ILE A 13 -15.83 0.27 10.54
CA ILE A 13 -15.04 0.80 9.43
C ILE A 13 -15.45 2.24 9.13
N VAL A 14 -14.46 3.11 8.87
CA VAL A 14 -14.67 4.37 8.17
C VAL A 14 -13.87 4.37 6.86
N VAL A 15 -14.55 4.64 5.74
CA VAL A 15 -13.91 4.88 4.45
C VAL A 15 -13.62 6.37 4.33
N PHE A 16 -12.39 6.78 4.59
CA PHE A 16 -11.95 8.17 4.46
C PHE A 16 -11.46 8.46 3.05
N GLY A 17 -12.10 9.42 2.38
CA GLY A 17 -11.91 9.70 0.95
C GLY A 17 -12.90 8.96 0.05
N ALA A 18 -14.11 8.71 0.56
CA ALA A 18 -15.18 8.01 -0.16
C ALA A 18 -15.52 8.62 -1.54
N THR A 19 -15.22 9.89 -1.75
CA THR A 19 -15.45 10.60 -3.02
C THR A 19 -14.35 10.39 -4.05
N SER A 20 -13.24 9.71 -3.70
CA SER A 20 -12.17 9.37 -4.63
C SER A 20 -12.60 8.22 -5.55
N PHE A 21 -11.89 8.04 -6.68
CA PHE A 21 -12.16 6.92 -7.59
C PHE A 21 -12.16 5.56 -6.88
N VAL A 22 -11.13 5.27 -6.09
CA VAL A 22 -11.04 4.01 -5.33
C VAL A 22 -12.03 3.99 -4.15
N GLY A 23 -12.24 5.14 -3.51
CA GLY A 23 -13.22 5.27 -2.42
C GLY A 23 -14.63 4.87 -2.86
N GLN A 24 -15.07 5.33 -4.02
CA GLN A 24 -16.39 4.97 -4.58
C GLN A 24 -16.48 3.47 -4.89
N ILE A 25 -15.43 2.86 -5.47
CA ILE A 25 -15.40 1.41 -5.72
C ILE A 25 -15.52 0.63 -4.41
N LEU A 26 -14.81 1.07 -3.37
CA LEU A 26 -14.86 0.44 -2.05
C LEU A 26 -16.23 0.61 -1.40
N CYS A 27 -16.83 1.80 -1.44
CA CYS A 27 -18.18 2.06 -0.93
C CYS A 27 -19.22 1.17 -1.62
N ALA A 28 -19.19 1.09 -2.96
CA ALA A 28 -20.09 0.20 -3.71
C ALA A 28 -19.87 -1.29 -3.37
N TYR A 29 -18.62 -1.70 -3.12
CA TYR A 29 -18.33 -3.05 -2.67
C TYR A 29 -18.92 -3.34 -1.28
N LEU A 30 -18.70 -2.43 -0.31
CA LEU A 30 -19.20 -2.59 1.05
C LEU A 30 -20.73 -2.60 1.09
N ALA A 31 -21.40 -1.67 0.39
CA ALA A 31 -22.85 -1.63 0.29
C ALA A 31 -23.43 -2.92 -0.28
N ARG A 32 -22.86 -3.42 -1.38
CA ARG A 32 -23.33 -4.65 -2.02
C ARG A 32 -23.04 -5.91 -1.18
N ARG A 33 -21.88 -5.98 -0.52
CA ARG A 33 -21.42 -7.18 0.18
C ARG A 33 -21.94 -7.30 1.59
N HIS A 34 -22.03 -6.19 2.31
CA HIS A 34 -22.35 -6.14 3.73
C HIS A 34 -23.66 -5.42 4.03
N GLY A 35 -24.22 -4.69 3.04
CA GLY A 35 -25.41 -3.85 3.22
C GLY A 35 -25.10 -2.55 3.97
N VAL A 36 -26.11 -1.70 4.07
CA VAL A 36 -26.05 -0.43 4.81
C VAL A 36 -26.59 -0.58 6.24
N ASP A 37 -27.55 -1.50 6.44
CA ASP A 37 -28.17 -1.81 7.74
C ASP A 37 -27.68 -3.15 8.32
N GLY A 38 -26.58 -3.71 7.78
CA GLY A 38 -26.05 -4.99 8.17
C GLY A 38 -25.37 -4.99 9.55
N PRO A 39 -24.78 -6.14 9.95
CA PRO A 39 -24.07 -6.24 11.21
C PRO A 39 -22.77 -5.41 11.20
N LEU A 40 -22.14 -5.20 10.03
CA LEU A 40 -20.97 -4.33 9.89
C LEU A 40 -21.43 -2.87 10.00
N LYS A 41 -20.96 -2.17 11.03
CA LYS A 41 -21.23 -0.74 11.24
C LYS A 41 -20.16 0.10 10.55
N TRP A 42 -20.50 0.73 9.44
CA TRP A 42 -19.53 1.49 8.68
C TRP A 42 -20.07 2.87 8.27
N ALA A 43 -19.15 3.78 8.00
CA ALA A 43 -19.42 5.14 7.59
C ALA A 43 -18.51 5.56 6.44
N ILE A 44 -18.92 6.61 5.72
CA ILE A 44 -18.10 7.27 4.71
C ILE A 44 -17.66 8.64 5.21
N ALA A 45 -16.43 9.04 4.85
CA ALA A 45 -15.90 10.31 5.32
C ALA A 45 -15.16 11.07 4.21
N GLY A 46 -15.19 12.40 4.32
CA GLY A 46 -14.53 13.32 3.40
C GLY A 46 -14.81 14.77 3.74
N ARG A 47 -14.18 15.71 3.04
CA ARG A 47 -14.23 17.14 3.39
C ARG A 47 -15.41 17.92 2.80
N ASN A 48 -16.15 17.36 1.86
CA ASN A 48 -17.22 18.07 1.14
C ASN A 48 -18.52 17.27 1.22
N ALA A 49 -19.52 17.83 1.88
CA ALA A 49 -20.82 17.20 2.12
C ALA A 49 -21.53 16.85 0.81
N ASP A 50 -21.66 17.80 -0.13
CA ASP A 50 -22.41 17.59 -1.38
C ASP A 50 -21.79 16.45 -2.22
N LYS A 51 -20.43 16.31 -2.19
CA LYS A 51 -19.75 15.21 -2.87
C LYS A 51 -19.91 13.89 -2.15
N LEU A 52 -20.04 13.88 -0.82
CA LEU A 52 -20.35 12.67 -0.06
C LEU A 52 -21.77 12.21 -0.34
N ASP A 53 -22.74 13.14 -0.37
CA ASP A 53 -24.12 12.83 -0.75
C ASP A 53 -24.20 12.21 -2.14
N ALA A 54 -23.52 12.81 -3.12
CA ALA A 54 -23.47 12.26 -4.48
C ALA A 54 -22.81 10.86 -4.49
N ALA A 55 -21.70 10.69 -3.80
CA ALA A 55 -21.01 9.39 -3.72
C ALA A 55 -21.88 8.32 -3.03
N ALA A 56 -22.62 8.67 -1.98
CA ALA A 56 -23.55 7.77 -1.31
C ALA A 56 -24.66 7.29 -2.28
N VAL A 57 -25.25 8.20 -3.04
CA VAL A 57 -26.25 7.86 -4.06
C VAL A 57 -25.68 6.98 -5.15
N ASP A 58 -24.51 7.36 -5.72
CA ASP A 58 -23.90 6.66 -6.86
C ASP A 58 -23.45 5.23 -6.50
N THR A 59 -23.07 5.01 -5.24
CA THR A 59 -22.53 3.74 -4.75
C THR A 59 -23.53 2.88 -3.98
N GLY A 60 -24.71 3.42 -3.68
CA GLY A 60 -25.69 2.78 -2.80
C GLY A 60 -25.23 2.70 -1.33
N ALA A 61 -24.29 3.55 -0.93
CA ALA A 61 -23.73 3.62 0.43
C ALA A 61 -24.54 4.60 1.29
N ASP A 62 -25.83 4.30 1.51
CA ASP A 62 -26.71 5.09 2.39
C ASP A 62 -26.37 4.78 3.87
N VAL A 63 -25.23 5.29 4.31
CA VAL A 63 -24.68 5.12 5.66
C VAL A 63 -24.33 6.48 6.25
N GLU A 64 -23.92 6.49 7.51
CA GLU A 64 -23.44 7.70 8.17
C GLU A 64 -22.33 8.39 7.37
N GLN A 65 -22.44 9.73 7.28
CA GLN A 65 -21.46 10.58 6.62
C GLN A 65 -20.73 11.44 7.65
N ILE A 66 -19.40 11.42 7.61
CA ILE A 66 -18.54 12.17 8.51
C ILE A 66 -17.79 13.25 7.72
N ILE A 67 -18.08 14.52 8.02
CA ILE A 67 -17.36 15.63 7.39
C ILE A 67 -16.04 15.85 8.14
N ALA A 68 -14.93 15.58 7.46
CA ALA A 68 -13.60 15.72 8.03
C ALA A 68 -12.58 16.11 6.95
N ASP A 69 -11.76 17.12 7.25
CA ASP A 69 -10.64 17.53 6.40
C ASP A 69 -9.34 16.89 6.92
N ALA A 70 -8.54 16.31 6.02
CA ALA A 70 -7.27 15.68 6.36
C ALA A 70 -6.24 16.65 6.98
N SER A 71 -6.37 17.94 6.76
CA SER A 71 -5.54 18.98 7.34
C SER A 71 -5.93 19.38 8.78
N ASP A 72 -7.12 18.98 9.23
CA ASP A 72 -7.61 19.23 10.58
C ASP A 72 -7.28 18.05 11.50
N ALA A 73 -6.23 18.21 12.31
CA ALA A 73 -5.76 17.17 13.23
C ALA A 73 -6.82 16.80 14.30
N GLU A 74 -7.66 17.76 14.72
CA GLU A 74 -8.73 17.50 15.68
C GLU A 74 -9.86 16.68 15.03
N ALA A 75 -10.21 16.99 13.77
CA ALA A 75 -11.17 16.18 13.03
C ALA A 75 -10.66 14.76 12.83
N MET A 76 -9.37 14.58 12.52
CA MET A 76 -8.76 13.24 12.43
C MET A 76 -8.80 12.51 13.77
N ALA A 77 -8.49 13.18 14.89
CA ALA A 77 -8.57 12.58 16.21
C ALA A 77 -10.00 12.15 16.58
N ARG A 78 -11.02 12.98 16.26
CA ARG A 78 -12.43 12.61 16.48
C ARG A 78 -12.85 11.40 15.64
N LEU A 79 -12.45 11.37 14.35
CA LEU A 79 -12.79 10.29 13.42
C LEU A 79 -12.25 8.94 13.90
N VAL A 80 -11.02 8.89 14.38
CA VAL A 80 -10.40 7.63 14.81
C VAL A 80 -10.86 7.18 16.20
N ALA A 81 -11.28 8.10 17.07
CA ALA A 81 -11.67 7.78 18.44
C ALA A 81 -12.87 6.81 18.51
N ASP A 82 -13.77 6.89 17.55
CA ASP A 82 -15.06 6.14 17.52
C ASP A 82 -15.06 5.01 16.48
N THR A 83 -13.90 4.71 15.88
CA THR A 83 -13.76 3.80 14.75
C THR A 83 -12.74 2.71 15.05
N ARG A 84 -13.05 1.46 14.73
CA ARG A 84 -12.11 0.32 14.86
C ARG A 84 -11.07 0.32 13.76
N VAL A 85 -11.49 0.54 12.50
CA VAL A 85 -10.60 0.53 11.32
C VAL A 85 -10.88 1.72 10.43
N VAL A 86 -9.85 2.49 10.08
CA VAL A 86 -9.94 3.51 9.03
C VAL A 86 -9.27 3.03 7.76
N ILE A 87 -10.00 3.07 6.65
CA ILE A 87 -9.48 2.81 5.30
C ILE A 87 -9.33 4.16 4.60
N SER A 88 -8.09 4.60 4.34
CA SER A 88 -7.82 5.86 3.68
C SER A 88 -7.55 5.70 2.19
N THR A 89 -8.30 6.44 1.37
CA THR A 89 -8.09 6.56 -0.08
C THR A 89 -7.73 8.00 -0.48
N VAL A 90 -7.27 8.81 0.48
CA VAL A 90 -6.92 10.23 0.30
C VAL A 90 -5.44 10.35 -0.01
N GLY A 91 -5.09 10.48 -1.29
CA GLY A 91 -3.74 10.77 -1.74
C GLY A 91 -3.61 12.15 -2.42
N PRO A 92 -2.38 12.68 -2.63
CA PRO A 92 -1.08 12.17 -2.19
C PRO A 92 -0.95 12.05 -0.67
N TYR A 93 -0.43 10.90 -0.20
CA TYR A 93 -0.39 10.61 1.24
C TYR A 93 0.64 11.44 1.99
N ALA A 94 1.74 11.80 1.34
CA ALA A 94 2.74 12.70 1.91
C ALA A 94 2.17 14.09 2.24
N LEU A 95 1.11 14.52 1.53
CA LEU A 95 0.43 15.79 1.75
C LEU A 95 -0.71 15.69 2.77
N TYR A 96 -1.45 14.58 2.76
CA TYR A 96 -2.74 14.50 3.47
C TYR A 96 -2.84 13.34 4.47
N GLY A 97 -1.90 12.38 4.47
CA GLY A 97 -2.03 11.16 5.27
C GLY A 97 -1.51 11.26 6.70
N SER A 98 -0.54 12.16 6.96
CA SER A 98 0.26 12.14 8.20
C SER A 98 -0.56 12.37 9.47
N ALA A 99 -1.50 13.31 9.46
CA ALA A 99 -2.33 13.61 10.63
C ALA A 99 -3.24 12.43 11.01
N LEU A 100 -3.79 11.74 10.00
CA LEU A 100 -4.65 10.58 10.22
C LEU A 100 -3.86 9.39 10.77
N VAL A 101 -2.66 9.10 10.22
CA VAL A 101 -1.79 8.03 10.73
C VAL A 101 -1.38 8.31 12.18
N ALA A 102 -0.97 9.54 12.49
CA ALA A 102 -0.63 9.95 13.86
C ALA A 102 -1.80 9.77 14.83
N ALA A 103 -2.99 10.21 14.44
CA ALA A 103 -4.21 10.06 15.24
C ALA A 103 -4.59 8.58 15.44
N ALA A 104 -4.53 7.76 14.39
CA ALA A 104 -4.82 6.33 14.47
C ALA A 104 -3.86 5.61 15.41
N ALA A 105 -2.54 5.86 15.30
CA ALA A 105 -1.53 5.30 16.18
C ALA A 105 -1.76 5.69 17.65
N ALA A 106 -2.10 6.97 17.91
CA ALA A 106 -2.35 7.48 19.25
C ALA A 106 -3.64 6.90 19.88
N ALA A 107 -4.67 6.68 19.06
CA ALA A 107 -5.98 6.18 19.52
C ALA A 107 -6.07 4.65 19.63
N GLY A 108 -5.08 3.89 19.15
CA GLY A 108 -5.17 2.43 19.04
C GLY A 108 -6.16 1.99 17.96
N THR A 109 -6.37 2.82 16.94
CA THR A 109 -7.26 2.52 15.81
C THR A 109 -6.45 1.88 14.69
N ASP A 110 -6.98 0.80 14.13
CA ASP A 110 -6.38 0.19 12.96
C ASP A 110 -6.52 1.10 11.73
N TYR A 111 -5.48 1.11 10.90
CA TYR A 111 -5.42 1.94 9.70
C TYR A 111 -4.91 1.14 8.52
N CYS A 112 -5.51 1.34 7.36
CA CYS A 112 -4.94 0.88 6.10
C CYS A 112 -5.13 1.90 4.98
N ASP A 113 -4.22 1.86 3.99
CA ASP A 113 -4.23 2.71 2.81
C ASP A 113 -3.78 1.96 1.55
N LEU A 114 -3.68 2.68 0.44
CA LEU A 114 -3.17 2.17 -0.82
C LEU A 114 -2.03 3.04 -1.36
N THR A 115 -1.21 3.60 -0.48
CA THR A 115 -0.09 4.48 -0.86
C THR A 115 0.98 3.74 -1.67
N GLY A 116 1.58 4.45 -2.62
CA GLY A 116 2.79 4.04 -3.35
C GLY A 116 3.98 4.96 -3.07
N GLU A 117 4.04 5.60 -1.89
CA GLU A 117 5.01 6.64 -1.51
C GLU A 117 5.98 6.13 -0.43
N PRO A 118 7.06 5.37 -0.78
CA PRO A 118 7.93 4.72 0.21
C PRO A 118 8.61 5.68 1.19
N GLN A 119 8.97 6.89 0.74
CA GLN A 119 9.59 7.91 1.58
C GLN A 119 8.64 8.38 2.69
N TRP A 120 7.35 8.54 2.37
CA TRP A 120 6.34 8.90 3.34
C TRP A 120 6.04 7.73 4.30
N MET A 121 5.91 6.51 3.77
CA MET A 121 5.72 5.32 4.60
C MET A 121 6.85 5.15 5.62
N GLN A 122 8.12 5.28 5.21
CA GLN A 122 9.26 5.21 6.12
C GLN A 122 9.13 6.24 7.24
N LYS A 123 8.78 7.49 6.88
CA LYS A 123 8.59 8.58 7.85
C LYS A 123 7.49 8.25 8.86
N MET A 124 6.37 7.69 8.41
CA MET A 124 5.25 7.31 9.31
C MET A 124 5.63 6.13 10.21
N ILE A 125 6.31 5.13 9.67
CA ILE A 125 6.82 3.99 10.45
C ILE A 125 7.76 4.47 11.56
N ASP A 126 8.72 5.34 11.22
CA ASP A 126 9.73 5.83 12.17
C ASP A 126 9.13 6.76 13.23
N ALA A 127 8.13 7.56 12.85
CA ALA A 127 7.51 8.51 13.77
C ALA A 127 6.45 7.89 14.70
N HIS A 128 5.73 6.88 14.23
CA HIS A 128 4.51 6.42 14.90
C HIS A 128 4.48 4.92 15.20
N GLY A 129 5.47 4.14 14.76
CA GLY A 129 5.49 2.69 14.95
C GLY A 129 5.43 2.28 16.43
N ASP A 130 6.26 2.87 17.27
CA ASP A 130 6.29 2.58 18.71
C ASP A 130 4.98 2.98 19.40
N THR A 131 4.42 4.15 19.03
CA THR A 131 3.13 4.61 19.56
C THR A 131 2.00 3.66 19.16
N ALA A 132 1.96 3.23 17.89
CA ALA A 132 0.98 2.27 17.40
C ALA A 132 1.08 0.94 18.15
N ALA A 133 2.28 0.40 18.31
CA ALA A 133 2.52 -0.84 19.05
C ALA A 133 2.08 -0.74 20.53
N ALA A 134 2.41 0.37 21.19
CA ALA A 134 2.04 0.61 22.59
C ALA A 134 0.53 0.72 22.81
N ASN A 135 -0.21 1.25 21.82
CA ASN A 135 -1.66 1.43 21.87
C ASN A 135 -2.44 0.30 21.18
N GLY A 136 -1.77 -0.70 20.61
CA GLY A 136 -2.38 -1.84 19.94
C GLY A 136 -2.95 -1.54 18.55
N ALA A 137 -2.58 -0.41 17.92
CA ALA A 137 -2.98 -0.07 16.57
C ALA A 137 -2.16 -0.84 15.52
N ARG A 138 -2.82 -1.36 14.49
CA ARG A 138 -2.20 -1.93 13.30
C ARG A 138 -2.23 -0.89 12.18
N ILE A 139 -1.07 -0.35 11.85
CA ILE A 139 -0.91 0.61 10.74
C ILE A 139 -0.32 -0.14 9.54
N VAL A 140 -1.14 -0.37 8.50
CA VAL A 140 -0.78 -1.18 7.34
C VAL A 140 -0.89 -0.33 6.07
N HIS A 141 0.24 0.02 5.50
CA HIS A 141 0.30 0.73 4.23
C HIS A 141 0.20 -0.22 3.03
N THR A 142 -0.07 0.31 1.85
CA THR A 142 -0.04 -0.42 0.56
C THR A 142 -1.01 -1.61 0.47
N CYS A 143 -2.20 -1.50 1.07
CA CYS A 143 -3.24 -2.53 1.01
C CYS A 143 -4.02 -2.56 -0.32
N GLY A 144 -3.56 -1.81 -1.33
CA GLY A 144 -4.15 -1.81 -2.67
C GLY A 144 -3.71 -3.00 -3.52
N PHE A 145 -4.43 -3.20 -4.64
CA PHE A 145 -4.14 -4.26 -5.62
C PHE A 145 -2.71 -4.15 -6.18
N ASP A 146 -2.15 -2.96 -6.25
CA ASP A 146 -0.82 -2.73 -6.81
C ASP A 146 0.32 -3.43 -6.02
N SER A 147 0.09 -3.73 -4.72
CA SER A 147 1.12 -4.31 -3.83
C SER A 147 0.69 -5.63 -3.18
N ILE A 148 -0.59 -5.81 -2.86
CA ILE A 148 -1.09 -7.01 -2.18
C ILE A 148 -0.78 -8.31 -2.93
N PRO A 149 -0.96 -8.42 -4.27
CA PRO A 149 -0.59 -9.63 -4.99
C PRO A 149 0.89 -9.97 -4.92
N SER A 150 1.76 -8.97 -4.86
CA SER A 150 3.21 -9.14 -4.72
C SER A 150 3.58 -9.68 -3.35
N ASP A 151 3.10 -9.06 -2.29
CA ASP A 151 3.42 -9.40 -0.90
C ASP A 151 2.83 -10.75 -0.50
N LEU A 152 1.50 -10.88 -0.63
CA LEU A 152 0.82 -12.14 -0.30
C LEU A 152 1.15 -13.26 -1.28
N GLY A 153 1.48 -12.92 -2.54
CA GLY A 153 1.96 -13.88 -3.53
C GLY A 153 3.29 -14.51 -3.14
N VAL A 154 4.22 -13.72 -2.61
CA VAL A 154 5.48 -14.23 -2.05
C VAL A 154 5.21 -15.12 -0.85
N TRP A 155 4.41 -14.65 0.11
CA TRP A 155 4.05 -15.43 1.29
C TRP A 155 3.41 -16.77 0.90
N TYR A 156 2.43 -16.77 0.00
CA TYR A 156 1.77 -17.98 -0.49
C TYR A 156 2.76 -18.93 -1.20
N THR A 157 3.62 -18.39 -2.06
CA THR A 157 4.64 -19.19 -2.77
C THR A 157 5.60 -19.85 -1.79
N GLN A 158 6.02 -19.16 -0.74
CA GLN A 158 6.89 -19.70 0.30
C GLN A 158 6.19 -20.79 1.12
N GLN A 159 4.90 -20.64 1.43
CA GLN A 159 4.12 -21.69 2.09
C GLN A 159 4.03 -22.95 1.20
N GLN A 160 3.75 -22.77 -0.09
CA GLN A 160 3.68 -23.89 -1.04
C GLN A 160 5.06 -24.58 -1.23
N ALA A 161 6.14 -23.79 -1.27
CA ALA A 161 7.49 -24.35 -1.34
C ALA A 161 7.82 -25.17 -0.09
N GLN A 162 7.50 -24.67 1.10
CA GLN A 162 7.72 -25.41 2.34
C GLN A 162 6.88 -26.69 2.39
N GLU A 163 5.61 -26.63 1.96
CA GLU A 163 4.71 -27.80 1.97
C GLU A 163 5.14 -28.88 0.98
N HIS A 164 5.52 -28.50 -0.25
CA HIS A 164 5.77 -29.45 -1.32
C HIS A 164 7.24 -29.82 -1.53
N LEU A 165 8.18 -28.94 -1.13
CA LEU A 165 9.62 -29.13 -1.33
C LEU A 165 10.38 -29.28 -0.01
N GLY A 166 9.74 -29.04 1.15
CA GLY A 166 10.37 -29.07 2.47
C GLY A 166 11.37 -27.94 2.73
N THR A 167 11.35 -26.89 1.89
CA THR A 167 12.26 -25.75 2.03
C THR A 167 11.64 -24.48 1.46
N HIS A 168 12.13 -23.30 1.89
CA HIS A 168 11.77 -22.02 1.30
C HIS A 168 12.60 -21.72 0.04
N CYS A 169 12.02 -20.92 -0.87
CA CYS A 169 12.76 -20.38 -2.01
C CYS A 169 13.69 -19.25 -1.54
N SER A 170 14.98 -19.33 -1.85
CA SER A 170 15.93 -18.24 -1.62
C SER A 170 15.75 -17.08 -2.61
N LYS A 171 15.04 -17.31 -3.72
CA LYS A 171 14.72 -16.29 -4.72
C LYS A 171 13.32 -16.48 -5.29
N ILE A 172 12.55 -15.39 -5.37
CA ILE A 172 11.27 -15.31 -6.07
C ILE A 172 11.33 -14.17 -7.10
N ALA A 173 10.97 -14.48 -8.34
CA ALA A 173 10.90 -13.55 -9.45
C ALA A 173 9.44 -13.43 -9.91
N MET A 174 8.75 -12.35 -9.52
CA MET A 174 7.37 -12.08 -9.96
C MET A 174 7.38 -11.50 -11.37
N ARG A 175 6.53 -12.04 -12.24
CA ARG A 175 6.44 -11.61 -13.64
C ARG A 175 5.01 -11.28 -14.00
N VAL A 176 4.77 -10.02 -14.35
CA VAL A 176 3.46 -9.53 -14.83
C VAL A 176 3.29 -9.97 -16.29
N LYS A 177 2.40 -10.91 -16.51
CA LYS A 177 2.13 -11.47 -17.86
C LYS A 177 1.26 -10.57 -18.71
N ALA A 178 0.28 -9.91 -18.07
CA ALA A 178 -0.63 -9.00 -18.74
C ALA A 178 -1.20 -8.00 -17.74
N MET A 179 -1.34 -6.76 -18.17
CA MET A 179 -1.98 -5.70 -17.42
C MET A 179 -2.96 -4.96 -18.32
N LYS A 180 -4.13 -4.66 -17.80
CA LYS A 180 -5.17 -3.92 -18.54
C LYS A 180 -5.68 -2.79 -17.66
N GLY A 181 -5.60 -1.58 -18.16
CA GLY A 181 -5.97 -0.35 -17.43
C GLY A 181 -4.87 0.70 -17.48
N GLY A 182 -5.03 1.75 -16.71
CA GLY A 182 -4.09 2.88 -16.64
C GLY A 182 -3.97 3.42 -15.21
N ALA A 183 -3.06 4.38 -15.01
CA ALA A 183 -2.89 5.05 -13.73
C ALA A 183 -4.09 5.96 -13.43
N SER A 184 -4.57 5.93 -12.18
CA SER A 184 -5.58 6.87 -11.70
C SER A 184 -4.99 8.29 -11.56
N GLY A 185 -5.86 9.32 -11.55
CA GLY A 185 -5.41 10.69 -11.27
C GLY A 185 -4.65 10.81 -9.94
N GLY A 186 -5.03 10.04 -8.92
CA GLY A 186 -4.33 9.97 -7.64
C GLY A 186 -2.92 9.38 -7.77
N THR A 187 -2.75 8.34 -8.56
CA THR A 187 -1.43 7.72 -8.83
C THR A 187 -0.48 8.71 -9.51
N ILE A 188 -0.99 9.45 -10.52
CA ILE A 188 -0.21 10.47 -11.22
C ILE A 188 0.20 11.60 -10.26
N ALA A 189 -0.74 12.10 -9.45
CA ALA A 189 -0.49 13.16 -8.48
C ALA A 189 0.56 12.73 -7.43
N SER A 190 0.49 11.51 -6.91
CA SER A 190 1.50 10.97 -5.98
C SER A 190 2.88 10.86 -6.62
N ALA A 191 2.97 10.37 -7.86
CA ALA A 191 4.25 10.29 -8.58
C ALA A 191 4.88 11.68 -8.79
N MET A 192 4.08 12.68 -9.19
CA MET A 192 4.55 14.05 -9.33
C MET A 192 5.03 14.64 -7.99
N ASN A 193 4.30 14.38 -6.90
CA ASN A 193 4.69 14.83 -5.57
C ASN A 193 6.02 14.23 -5.12
N VAL A 194 6.23 12.92 -5.34
CA VAL A 194 7.52 12.26 -5.03
C VAL A 194 8.67 12.91 -5.80
N MET A 195 8.48 13.22 -7.09
CA MET A 195 9.50 13.90 -7.90
C MET A 195 9.82 15.30 -7.36
N ASP A 196 8.80 16.05 -6.96
CA ASP A 196 8.96 17.38 -6.36
C ASP A 196 9.71 17.29 -5.02
N GLU A 197 9.33 16.36 -4.13
CA GLU A 197 10.02 16.13 -2.84
C GLU A 197 11.49 15.76 -3.04
N VAL A 198 11.80 14.85 -3.98
CA VAL A 198 13.18 14.43 -4.30
C VAL A 198 14.01 15.60 -4.87
N SER A 199 13.38 16.51 -5.59
CA SER A 199 14.06 17.70 -6.11
C SER A 199 14.45 18.67 -4.99
N LYS A 200 13.63 18.77 -3.95
CA LYS A 200 13.83 19.64 -2.77
C LYS A 200 14.75 19.01 -1.72
N ASP A 201 14.66 17.69 -1.56
CA ASP A 201 15.52 16.94 -0.64
C ASP A 201 16.19 15.73 -1.32
N PRO A 202 17.41 15.92 -1.83
CA PRO A 202 18.17 14.84 -2.47
C PRO A 202 18.47 13.65 -1.54
N ALA A 203 18.36 13.80 -0.21
CA ALA A 203 18.58 12.68 0.72
C ALA A 203 17.50 11.59 0.56
N LEU A 204 16.30 11.95 0.10
CA LEU A 204 15.23 11.00 -0.21
C LEU A 204 15.62 9.99 -1.30
N ARG A 205 16.58 10.33 -2.17
CA ARG A 205 17.11 9.37 -3.17
C ARG A 205 17.70 8.13 -2.52
N LYS A 206 18.32 8.26 -1.34
CA LYS A 206 18.87 7.11 -0.60
C LYS A 206 17.76 6.20 -0.09
N VAL A 207 16.67 6.79 0.41
CA VAL A 207 15.48 6.05 0.85
C VAL A 207 14.86 5.31 -0.33
N LEU A 208 14.66 6.03 -1.44
CA LEU A 208 14.08 5.46 -2.66
C LEU A 208 15.00 4.47 -3.38
N ALA A 209 16.29 4.46 -3.11
CA ALA A 209 17.24 3.48 -3.63
C ALA A 209 17.37 2.24 -2.74
N ASN A 210 17.00 2.32 -1.45
CA ASN A 210 17.16 1.21 -0.52
C ASN A 210 15.94 0.26 -0.59
N PRO A 211 16.10 -1.01 -1.03
CA PRO A 211 15.02 -1.99 -1.05
C PRO A 211 14.52 -2.39 0.35
N TYR A 212 15.27 -2.09 1.40
CA TYR A 212 14.96 -2.37 2.80
C TYR A 212 14.44 -1.14 3.56
N ALA A 213 14.16 -0.03 2.87
CA ALA A 213 13.80 1.24 3.50
C ALA A 213 12.61 1.15 4.48
N LEU A 214 11.68 0.25 4.24
CA LEU A 214 10.48 0.08 5.07
C LEU A 214 10.63 -0.97 6.18
N ALA A 215 11.75 -1.69 6.24
CA ALA A 215 12.04 -2.62 7.32
C ALA A 215 12.24 -1.88 8.65
N PRO A 216 12.16 -2.55 9.81
CA PRO A 216 12.59 -2.00 11.09
C PRO A 216 14.00 -1.38 10.99
N ALA A 217 14.27 -0.33 11.74
CA ALA A 217 15.48 0.50 11.57
C ALA A 217 16.79 -0.30 11.63
N ASP A 218 16.87 -1.30 12.49
CA ASP A 218 18.00 -2.21 12.67
C ASP A 218 18.11 -3.29 11.58
N MET A 219 17.06 -3.43 10.73
CA MET A 219 16.98 -4.43 9.66
C MET A 219 17.01 -3.82 8.24
N ARG A 220 17.37 -2.54 8.10
CA ARG A 220 17.38 -1.81 6.80
C ARG A 220 18.59 -2.12 5.93
N THR A 221 19.18 -3.30 6.10
CA THR A 221 20.30 -3.80 5.29
C THR A 221 20.08 -5.26 4.91
N GLY A 222 20.69 -5.69 3.81
CA GLY A 222 20.60 -7.06 3.31
C GLY A 222 21.34 -7.22 1.99
N PRO A 223 21.20 -8.38 1.31
CA PRO A 223 21.84 -8.64 0.04
C PRO A 223 21.37 -7.67 -1.04
N LYS A 224 22.22 -7.44 -2.05
CA LYS A 224 21.83 -6.64 -3.21
C LYS A 224 20.64 -7.30 -3.91
N GLN A 225 19.50 -6.62 -3.91
CA GLN A 225 18.30 -7.11 -4.59
C GLN A 225 18.47 -7.02 -6.12
N PRO A 226 18.03 -8.03 -6.87
CA PRO A 226 17.92 -7.93 -8.31
C PRO A 226 16.90 -6.84 -8.69
N ASN A 227 17.14 -6.18 -9.82
CA ASN A 227 16.24 -5.16 -10.31
C ASN A 227 16.34 -5.07 -11.84
N VAL A 228 15.24 -5.23 -12.53
CA VAL A 228 15.15 -5.05 -13.99
C VAL A 228 14.95 -3.57 -14.28
N THR A 229 16.02 -2.86 -14.62
CA THR A 229 16.00 -1.42 -14.93
C THR A 229 16.04 -1.12 -16.43
N ILE A 230 16.43 -2.10 -17.22
CA ILE A 230 16.45 -2.05 -18.70
C ILE A 230 15.90 -3.35 -19.26
N PRO A 231 15.34 -3.35 -20.48
CA PRO A 231 14.90 -4.56 -21.15
C PRO A 231 16.01 -5.61 -21.25
N THR A 232 15.66 -6.86 -20.97
CA THR A 232 16.63 -7.97 -21.02
C THR A 232 15.92 -9.28 -21.37
N ASN A 233 16.65 -10.22 -21.99
CA ASN A 233 16.25 -11.62 -22.18
C ASN A 233 16.97 -12.58 -21.23
N ASN A 234 17.80 -12.08 -20.36
CA ASN A 234 18.46 -12.86 -19.32
C ASN A 234 17.54 -12.92 -18.07
N ASP A 235 16.43 -13.64 -18.22
CA ASP A 235 15.40 -13.78 -17.21
C ASP A 235 15.03 -15.25 -16.98
N PRO A 236 14.70 -15.69 -15.75
CA PRO A 236 14.30 -17.07 -15.47
C PRO A 236 13.09 -17.56 -16.28
N SER A 237 12.24 -16.67 -16.77
CA SER A 237 11.10 -17.03 -17.64
C SER A 237 11.54 -17.48 -19.04
N GLY A 238 12.79 -17.21 -19.44
CA GLY A 238 13.29 -17.43 -20.80
C GLY A 238 12.77 -16.42 -21.83
N GLN A 239 12.01 -15.42 -21.40
CA GLN A 239 11.38 -14.42 -22.27
C GLN A 239 12.05 -13.05 -22.11
N TRP A 240 11.79 -12.14 -23.04
CA TRP A 240 12.11 -10.73 -22.85
C TRP A 240 11.25 -10.15 -21.74
N VAL A 241 11.90 -9.39 -20.87
CA VAL A 241 11.24 -8.66 -19.78
C VAL A 241 11.62 -7.18 -19.81
N ALA A 242 10.73 -6.34 -19.32
CA ALA A 242 10.92 -4.89 -19.17
C ALA A 242 10.67 -4.47 -17.70
N PRO A 243 11.16 -3.29 -17.28
CA PRO A 243 10.90 -2.75 -15.97
C PRO A 243 9.40 -2.72 -15.64
N PHE A 244 9.05 -3.05 -14.40
CA PHE A 244 7.70 -2.89 -13.88
C PHE A 244 7.68 -1.72 -12.89
N VAL A 245 6.82 -0.74 -13.11
CA VAL A 245 6.78 0.51 -12.35
C VAL A 245 6.62 0.28 -10.84
N MET A 246 5.77 -0.69 -10.45
CA MET A 246 5.52 -0.99 -9.04
C MET A 246 6.63 -1.76 -8.34
N ALA A 247 7.59 -2.33 -9.08
CA ALA A 247 8.75 -3.01 -8.50
C ALA A 247 9.49 -2.14 -7.47
N SER A 248 9.52 -0.81 -7.74
CA SER A 248 10.14 0.17 -6.83
C SER A 248 9.43 0.31 -5.48
N VAL A 249 8.16 0.00 -5.39
CA VAL A 249 7.37 -0.02 -4.14
C VAL A 249 7.32 -1.44 -3.58
N ASN A 250 6.92 -2.40 -4.42
CA ASN A 250 6.60 -3.77 -3.99
C ASN A 250 7.80 -4.51 -3.41
N THR A 251 9.00 -4.31 -3.96
CA THR A 251 10.23 -4.90 -3.38
C THR A 251 10.40 -4.47 -1.92
N ARG A 252 10.10 -3.22 -1.58
CA ARG A 252 10.20 -2.72 -0.20
C ARG A 252 9.14 -3.29 0.70
N VAL A 253 7.92 -3.46 0.19
CA VAL A 253 6.79 -4.07 0.92
C VAL A 253 7.12 -5.53 1.25
N VAL A 254 7.55 -6.32 0.27
CA VAL A 254 7.96 -7.72 0.46
C VAL A 254 9.13 -7.84 1.46
N GLN A 255 10.15 -6.98 1.34
CA GLN A 255 11.29 -7.00 2.27
C GLN A 255 10.89 -6.54 3.68
N ARG A 256 9.90 -5.63 3.82
CA ARG A 256 9.31 -5.29 5.12
C ARG A 256 8.60 -6.49 5.73
N SER A 257 7.73 -7.16 5.01
CA SER A 257 7.00 -8.34 5.49
C SER A 257 7.98 -9.45 5.89
N HIS A 258 9.01 -9.71 5.07
CA HIS A 258 10.07 -10.64 5.40
C HIS A 258 10.80 -10.28 6.70
N ALA A 259 11.15 -9.01 6.90
CA ALA A 259 11.80 -8.53 8.11
C ALA A 259 10.90 -8.65 9.35
N LEU A 260 9.61 -8.23 9.25
CA LEU A 260 8.66 -8.29 10.36
C LEU A 260 8.34 -9.72 10.80
N LEU A 261 8.43 -10.70 9.89
CA LEU A 261 8.29 -12.13 10.18
C LEU A 261 9.57 -12.75 10.77
N GLY A 262 10.63 -11.97 10.99
CA GLY A 262 11.92 -12.47 11.51
C GLY A 262 12.79 -13.15 10.46
N ARG A 263 12.65 -12.77 9.21
CA ARG A 263 13.40 -13.32 8.04
C ARG A 263 13.27 -14.83 7.85
N PRO A 264 12.05 -15.37 7.79
CA PRO A 264 11.83 -16.82 7.75
C PRO A 264 12.39 -17.49 6.48
N TRP A 265 12.64 -16.70 5.42
CA TRP A 265 13.11 -17.20 4.12
C TRP A 265 14.63 -17.08 3.95
N GLY A 266 15.35 -16.76 5.04
CA GLY A 266 16.81 -16.62 5.07
C GLY A 266 17.28 -15.18 4.86
N ASP A 267 18.48 -14.87 5.36
CA ASP A 267 19.09 -13.54 5.26
C ASP A 267 19.52 -13.18 3.83
N ASP A 268 19.62 -14.17 2.94
CA ASP A 268 19.98 -14.07 1.53
C ASP A 268 18.79 -14.05 0.57
N PHE A 269 17.55 -13.94 1.09
CA PHE A 269 16.34 -13.93 0.27
C PHE A 269 16.32 -12.78 -0.74
N LEU A 270 16.06 -13.14 -2.00
CA LEU A 270 16.01 -12.22 -3.15
C LEU A 270 14.62 -12.15 -3.76
N TYR A 271 14.19 -10.93 -4.10
CA TYR A 271 12.93 -10.67 -4.76
C TYR A 271 13.06 -9.61 -5.84
N ASP A 272 12.46 -9.83 -7.01
CA ASP A 272 12.31 -8.82 -8.07
C ASP A 272 11.01 -8.97 -8.86
N GLU A 273 10.64 -7.90 -9.54
CA GLU A 273 9.48 -7.83 -10.41
C GLU A 273 9.85 -7.30 -11.80
N ALA A 274 9.17 -7.83 -12.82
CA ALA A 274 9.28 -7.34 -14.19
C ALA A 274 8.03 -7.66 -15.00
N MET A 275 7.87 -7.02 -16.14
CA MET A 275 6.81 -7.32 -17.11
C MET A 275 7.33 -8.27 -18.20
N ILE A 276 6.58 -9.33 -18.49
CA ILE A 276 6.87 -10.22 -19.65
C ILE A 276 6.48 -9.49 -20.95
N MET A 277 7.40 -9.48 -21.89
CA MET A 277 7.24 -8.84 -23.19
C MET A 277 7.12 -9.83 -24.36
N GLY A 278 7.34 -11.14 -24.08
CA GLY A 278 7.25 -12.22 -25.05
C GLY A 278 8.62 -12.72 -25.54
N ASP A 279 8.59 -13.57 -26.56
CA ASP A 279 9.76 -14.27 -27.07
C ASP A 279 10.37 -13.59 -28.30
N GLY A 280 11.64 -13.88 -28.56
CA GLY A 280 12.34 -13.55 -29.78
C GLY A 280 12.35 -12.06 -30.17
N PRO A 281 12.40 -11.73 -31.47
CA PRO A 281 12.47 -10.34 -31.93
C PRO A 281 11.23 -9.50 -31.57
N VAL A 282 10.05 -10.12 -31.51
CA VAL A 282 8.81 -9.43 -31.12
C VAL A 282 8.84 -9.05 -29.65
N GLY A 283 9.28 -9.96 -28.79
CA GLY A 283 9.49 -9.67 -27.37
C GLY A 283 10.51 -8.57 -27.14
N ALA A 284 11.63 -8.58 -27.89
CA ALA A 284 12.64 -7.52 -27.86
C ALA A 284 12.05 -6.13 -28.22
N ALA A 285 11.26 -6.07 -29.29
CA ALA A 285 10.63 -4.84 -29.76
C ALA A 285 9.63 -4.29 -28.71
N ASN A 286 8.77 -5.17 -28.17
CA ASN A 286 7.82 -4.80 -27.12
C ASN A 286 8.54 -4.26 -25.87
N ALA A 287 9.61 -4.94 -25.44
CA ALA A 287 10.41 -4.52 -24.29
C ALA A 287 11.07 -3.16 -24.47
N ALA A 288 11.61 -2.89 -25.67
CA ALA A 288 12.20 -1.60 -26.01
C ALA A 288 11.17 -0.45 -26.01
N MET A 289 9.96 -0.69 -26.53
CA MET A 289 8.88 0.30 -26.53
C MET A 289 8.42 0.65 -25.13
N THR A 290 8.35 -0.33 -24.23
CA THR A 290 7.91 -0.13 -22.83
C THR A 290 8.95 0.66 -22.01
N ALA A 291 10.22 0.58 -22.35
CA ALA A 291 11.29 1.30 -21.65
C ALA A 291 11.52 2.73 -22.17
N GLY A 292 10.98 3.07 -23.33
CA GLY A 292 11.15 4.39 -23.98
C GLY A 292 9.98 5.36 -23.77
N GLY A 293 8.89 4.94 -23.15
CA GLY A 293 7.73 5.76 -22.79
C GLY A 293 7.72 6.04 -21.30
#